data_13c82458b6916efda6226359167c474f
#
_entry.id   13c82458b6916efda6226359167c474f
#
_cell.length_a   1.000
_cell.length_b   1.000
_cell.length_c   1.000
_cell.angle_alpha   90.00
_cell.angle_beta   90.00
_cell.angle_gamma   90.00
#
_symmetry.space_group_name_H-M   'P 1'
#
loop_
_entity.id
_entity.type
_entity.pdbx_description
1 polymer ?
#
loop_
_entity_poly.entity_id
_entity_poly.type
_entity_poly.pdbx_seq_one_letter_code
_entity_poly.pdbx_strand_id
1 'polypeptide(L)'
;SSGPLIAAAAPLLRPDTSAPGQDVPAAVAPPGNAGRDFDLYSGTSMSAPHMAGLAAVLKQAKPSWSPMAIKSAFMTAAGDVLDGPNTSATVIFNQGAGHVTPNKATDPGLVFDSGWNQWLAFLCGSTSAVGPSTCAKLAADGFLTDPSDVNSASIDIGSLASTQTGSRTVTH
;
A
#
# COMPACT_ATOMS: atom_id res chain seq x y z
N SER A 1 -8.48 10.03 0.86
CA SER A 1 -8.68 8.96 1.85
C SER A 1 -7.50 8.96 2.81
N SER A 2 -7.76 9.02 4.08
CA SER A 2 -6.75 8.97 5.13
C SER A 2 -6.92 7.69 5.96
N GLY A 3 -5.81 7.20 6.55
CA GLY A 3 -5.81 6.08 7.47
C GLY A 3 -6.09 6.48 8.93
N PRO A 4 -5.98 5.54 9.89
CA PRO A 4 -5.74 4.11 9.68
C PRO A 4 -6.96 3.38 9.10
N LEU A 5 -6.75 2.15 8.63
CA LEU A 5 -7.88 1.31 8.26
C LEU A 5 -8.62 0.87 9.54
N ILE A 6 -9.76 1.49 9.83
CA ILE A 6 -10.61 1.15 10.98
C ILE A 6 -11.49 -0.07 10.59
N ALA A 7 -10.89 -1.13 10.12
CA ALA A 7 -11.54 -2.42 10.12
C ALA A 7 -11.21 -3.08 11.46
N ALA A 8 -12.20 -3.48 12.22
CA ALA A 8 -12.14 -3.91 13.63
C ALA A 8 -11.16 -5.05 13.96
N ALA A 9 -10.24 -5.40 13.10
CA ALA A 9 -9.39 -6.57 13.26
C ALA A 9 -8.01 -6.53 12.57
N ALA A 10 -7.66 -5.51 11.78
CA ALA A 10 -6.42 -5.62 11.01
C ALA A 10 -5.62 -4.31 11.02
N PRO A 11 -4.46 -4.28 11.69
CA PRO A 11 -3.53 -3.16 11.62
C PRO A 11 -2.88 -3.14 10.22
N LEU A 12 -3.42 -2.32 9.33
CA LEU A 12 -2.82 -1.99 8.03
C LEU A 12 -2.76 -0.49 7.89
N LEU A 13 -1.54 0.03 7.82
CA LEU A 13 -1.32 1.44 7.56
C LEU A 13 -1.82 1.78 6.14
N ARG A 14 -2.66 2.81 6.05
CA ARG A 14 -3.20 3.36 4.81
C ARG A 14 -3.16 4.89 4.86
N PRO A 15 -2.95 5.55 3.69
CA PRO A 15 -2.64 4.98 2.37
C PRO A 15 -1.27 4.31 2.35
N ASP A 16 -0.94 3.54 1.28
CA ASP A 16 0.40 2.98 1.10
C ASP A 16 1.41 4.07 0.69
N THR A 17 1.01 4.93 -0.26
CA THR A 17 1.77 6.09 -0.75
C THR A 17 0.82 7.19 -1.19
N SER A 18 1.33 8.38 -1.44
CA SER A 18 0.61 9.48 -2.07
C SER A 18 1.13 9.75 -3.49
N ALA A 19 0.25 10.30 -4.34
CA ALA A 19 0.56 10.66 -5.72
C ALA A 19 -0.20 11.96 -6.11
N PRO A 20 0.18 12.63 -7.22
CA PRO A 20 -0.49 13.85 -7.65
C PRO A 20 -2.00 13.65 -7.83
N GLY A 21 -2.79 14.52 -7.25
CA GLY A 21 -4.25 14.40 -7.27
C GLY A 21 -4.98 15.72 -7.19
N GLN A 22 -4.28 16.85 -7.31
CA GLN A 22 -4.85 18.19 -7.31
C GLN A 22 -4.71 18.81 -8.69
N ASP A 23 -5.82 19.40 -9.19
CA ASP A 23 -5.91 20.12 -10.45
C ASP A 23 -5.34 19.33 -11.64
N VAL A 24 -5.70 18.05 -11.70
CA VAL A 24 -5.26 17.12 -12.73
C VAL A 24 -6.16 17.25 -13.96
N PRO A 25 -5.60 17.58 -15.15
CA PRO A 25 -6.39 17.56 -16.39
C PRO A 25 -6.77 16.12 -16.72
N ALA A 26 -8.05 15.89 -16.91
CA ALA A 26 -8.62 14.58 -17.20
C ALA A 26 -9.68 14.66 -18.28
N ALA A 27 -9.85 13.58 -19.05
CA ALA A 27 -10.97 13.44 -19.98
C ALA A 27 -12.27 13.34 -19.18
N VAL A 28 -13.30 14.02 -19.66
CA VAL A 28 -14.61 14.07 -19.02
C VAL A 28 -15.73 13.83 -20.01
N ALA A 29 -16.91 13.45 -19.52
CA ALA A 29 -18.09 13.25 -20.35
C ALA A 29 -18.69 14.61 -20.74
N PRO A 30 -18.73 14.98 -22.03
CA PRO A 30 -19.16 16.30 -22.50
C PRO A 30 -20.52 16.75 -21.97
N PRO A 31 -21.59 15.92 -21.92
CA PRO A 31 -22.91 16.38 -21.48
C PRO A 31 -22.91 16.91 -20.04
N GLY A 32 -22.12 16.30 -19.15
CA GLY A 32 -22.03 16.73 -17.75
C GLY A 32 -21.05 17.88 -17.49
N ASN A 33 -20.28 18.31 -18.51
CA ASN A 33 -19.17 19.25 -18.35
C ASN A 33 -19.28 20.42 -19.33
N ALA A 34 -20.50 20.91 -19.58
CA ALA A 34 -20.79 22.03 -20.47
C ALA A 34 -20.18 21.87 -21.87
N GLY A 35 -20.19 20.66 -22.42
CA GLY A 35 -19.67 20.33 -23.75
C GLY A 35 -18.16 20.21 -23.85
N ARG A 36 -17.43 20.24 -22.72
CA ARG A 36 -15.98 20.06 -22.72
C ARG A 36 -15.61 18.57 -22.70
N ASP A 37 -14.54 18.22 -23.38
CA ASP A 37 -13.95 16.87 -23.39
C ASP A 37 -12.89 16.68 -22.30
N PHE A 38 -12.38 17.78 -21.74
CA PHE A 38 -11.37 17.80 -20.69
C PHE A 38 -11.72 18.84 -19.62
N ASP A 39 -11.39 18.52 -18.37
CA ASP A 39 -11.51 19.46 -17.25
C ASP A 39 -10.46 19.16 -16.19
N LEU A 40 -10.31 20.08 -15.21
CA LEU A 40 -9.41 19.94 -14.07
C LEU A 40 -10.19 19.33 -12.90
N TYR A 41 -9.71 18.20 -12.40
CA TYR A 41 -10.28 17.55 -11.23
C TYR A 41 -9.25 17.35 -10.12
N SER A 42 -9.74 17.43 -8.88
CA SER A 42 -8.94 17.16 -7.68
C SER A 42 -9.57 16.03 -6.87
N GLY A 43 -8.73 15.10 -6.41
CA GLY A 43 -9.17 13.98 -5.59
C GLY A 43 -8.24 12.77 -5.65
N THR A 44 -8.45 11.83 -4.75
CA THR A 44 -7.75 10.53 -4.77
C THR A 44 -8.08 9.70 -6.02
N SER A 45 -9.21 9.99 -6.67
CA SER A 45 -9.58 9.41 -7.97
C SER A 45 -8.64 9.83 -9.10
N MET A 46 -7.91 10.94 -8.95
CA MET A 46 -6.88 11.41 -9.88
C MET A 46 -5.50 10.86 -9.50
N SER A 47 -5.22 10.67 -8.21
CA SER A 47 -3.98 10.05 -7.74
C SER A 47 -3.90 8.56 -8.09
N ALA A 48 -4.99 7.83 -7.98
CA ALA A 48 -5.00 6.38 -8.23
C ALA A 48 -4.57 5.98 -9.65
N PRO A 49 -5.05 6.62 -10.74
CA PRO A 49 -4.59 6.31 -12.10
C PRO A 49 -3.12 6.69 -12.33
N HIS A 50 -2.57 7.70 -11.67
CA HIS A 50 -1.13 7.94 -11.70
C HIS A 50 -0.35 6.72 -11.18
N MET A 51 -0.76 6.17 -10.03
CA MET A 51 -0.13 4.97 -9.48
C MET A 51 -0.33 3.75 -10.39
N ALA A 52 -1.49 3.59 -11.01
CA ALA A 52 -1.75 2.50 -11.94
C ALA A 52 -0.85 2.57 -13.19
N GLY A 53 -0.69 3.76 -13.77
CA GLY A 53 0.21 4.01 -14.89
C GLY A 53 1.67 3.74 -14.54
N LEU A 54 2.12 4.25 -13.39
CA LEU A 54 3.48 4.00 -12.88
C LEU A 54 3.73 2.52 -12.61
N ALA A 55 2.74 1.79 -12.07
CA ALA A 55 2.84 0.36 -11.84
C ALA A 55 2.98 -0.42 -13.17
N ALA A 56 2.27 -0.02 -14.22
CA ALA A 56 2.39 -0.62 -15.55
C ALA A 56 3.81 -0.41 -16.12
N VAL A 57 4.35 0.79 -16.01
CA VAL A 57 5.73 1.11 -16.44
C VAL A 57 6.76 0.31 -15.63
N LEU A 58 6.60 0.25 -14.32
CA LEU A 58 7.50 -0.53 -13.47
C LEU A 58 7.40 -2.04 -13.76
N LYS A 59 6.19 -2.55 -14.01
CA LYS A 59 5.99 -3.95 -14.43
C LYS A 59 6.66 -4.26 -15.76
N GLN A 60 6.67 -3.32 -16.70
CA GLN A 60 7.42 -3.46 -17.96
C GLN A 60 8.93 -3.51 -17.72
N ALA A 61 9.45 -2.66 -16.82
CA ALA A 61 10.87 -2.63 -16.47
C ALA A 61 11.33 -3.84 -15.65
N LYS A 62 10.45 -4.39 -14.82
CA LYS A 62 10.68 -5.52 -13.91
C LYS A 62 9.61 -6.61 -14.11
N PRO A 63 9.64 -7.35 -15.25
CA PRO A 63 8.56 -8.28 -15.61
C PRO A 63 8.34 -9.43 -14.62
N SER A 64 9.38 -9.83 -13.88
CA SER A 64 9.30 -10.90 -12.87
C SER A 64 8.69 -10.45 -11.54
N TRP A 65 8.58 -9.14 -11.28
CA TRP A 65 8.08 -8.65 -10.00
C TRP A 65 6.58 -8.91 -9.85
N SER A 66 6.20 -9.38 -8.67
CA SER A 66 4.79 -9.54 -8.28
C SER A 66 4.11 -8.17 -8.13
N PRO A 67 2.78 -8.10 -8.10
CA PRO A 67 2.08 -6.86 -7.76
C PRO A 67 2.48 -6.30 -6.39
N MET A 68 2.78 -7.16 -5.41
CA MET A 68 3.19 -6.73 -4.07
C MET A 68 4.63 -6.22 -4.05
N ALA A 69 5.53 -6.81 -4.85
CA ALA A 69 6.88 -6.29 -5.04
C ALA A 69 6.86 -4.90 -5.67
N ILE A 70 6.02 -4.68 -6.70
CA ILE A 70 5.81 -3.36 -7.33
C ILE A 70 5.28 -2.34 -6.32
N LYS A 71 4.26 -2.72 -5.54
CA LYS A 71 3.72 -1.87 -4.48
C LYS A 71 4.80 -1.50 -3.46
N SER A 72 5.55 -2.49 -2.99
CA SER A 72 6.65 -2.28 -2.05
C SER A 72 7.69 -1.32 -2.60
N ALA A 73 8.08 -1.48 -3.87
CA ALA A 73 9.07 -0.61 -4.50
C ALA A 73 8.64 0.87 -4.49
N PHE A 74 7.36 1.15 -4.72
CA PHE A 74 6.85 2.53 -4.59
C PHE A 74 6.87 3.02 -3.15
N MET A 75 6.63 2.16 -2.18
CA MET A 75 6.65 2.52 -0.76
C MET A 75 8.07 2.79 -0.27
N THR A 76 9.02 1.90 -0.56
CA THR A 76 10.42 2.03 -0.10
C THR A 76 11.19 3.13 -0.82
N ALA A 77 10.80 3.48 -2.05
CA ALA A 77 11.35 4.57 -2.83
C ALA A 77 10.64 5.93 -2.63
N ALA A 78 9.56 5.97 -1.83
CA ALA A 78 8.79 7.19 -1.60
C ALA A 78 9.63 8.28 -0.92
N GLY A 79 9.28 9.53 -1.19
CA GLY A 79 9.87 10.70 -0.54
C GLY A 79 8.87 11.38 0.38
N ASP A 80 9.36 12.09 1.38
CA ASP A 80 8.50 12.87 2.27
C ASP A 80 7.70 13.93 1.48
N VAL A 81 6.47 14.18 1.90
CA VAL A 81 5.73 15.34 1.43
C VAL A 81 6.22 16.61 2.14
N LEU A 82 6.06 17.76 1.49
CA LEU A 82 6.56 19.03 2.00
C LEU A 82 5.80 19.56 3.22
N ASP A 83 4.64 19.00 3.54
CA ASP A 83 3.73 19.50 4.57
C ASP A 83 4.14 19.18 6.02
N GLY A 84 5.26 18.49 6.21
CA GLY A 84 5.80 18.24 7.52
C GLY A 84 6.54 16.92 7.70
N PRO A 85 7.22 16.77 8.81
CA PRO A 85 7.98 15.55 9.11
C PRO A 85 7.03 14.37 9.35
N ASN A 86 7.48 13.19 8.99
CA ASN A 86 6.74 11.91 9.14
C ASN A 86 6.60 11.48 10.62
N THR A 87 6.57 12.44 11.53
CA THR A 87 6.48 12.24 12.99
C THR A 87 5.08 12.49 13.55
N SER A 88 4.17 13.07 12.78
CA SER A 88 2.79 13.28 13.22
C SER A 88 1.87 12.20 12.64
N ALA A 89 0.94 11.71 13.47
CA ALA A 89 -0.06 10.75 13.04
C ALA A 89 -0.88 11.26 11.83
N THR A 90 -1.22 12.55 11.80
CA THR A 90 -1.95 13.16 10.70
C THR A 90 -1.19 13.05 9.38
N VAL A 91 0.11 13.34 9.38
CA VAL A 91 0.94 13.25 8.18
C VAL A 91 1.07 11.79 7.73
N ILE A 92 1.39 10.87 8.66
CA ILE A 92 1.53 9.44 8.36
C ILE A 92 0.26 8.88 7.74
N PHE A 93 -0.92 9.17 8.31
CA PHE A 93 -2.20 8.67 7.81
C PHE A 93 -2.69 9.37 6.55
N ASN A 94 -2.09 10.46 6.14
CA ASN A 94 -2.40 11.14 4.88
C ASN A 94 -1.45 10.75 3.75
N GLN A 95 -0.18 10.48 4.03
CA GLN A 95 0.82 10.19 2.99
C GLN A 95 1.27 8.72 2.93
N GLY A 96 1.08 7.92 4.00
CA GLY A 96 1.66 6.58 4.10
C GLY A 96 3.19 6.64 4.11
N ALA A 97 3.83 5.88 3.24
CA ALA A 97 5.29 5.88 3.07
C ALA A 97 5.84 7.18 2.46
N GLY A 98 4.98 8.06 1.95
CA GLY A 98 5.36 9.32 1.34
C GLY A 98 4.85 9.49 -0.10
N HIS A 99 5.31 10.54 -0.76
CA HIS A 99 4.97 10.81 -2.16
C HIS A 99 5.77 9.88 -3.09
N VAL A 100 5.11 9.36 -4.10
CA VAL A 100 5.74 8.46 -5.08
C VAL A 100 6.91 9.13 -5.79
N THR A 101 8.04 8.40 -5.88
CA THR A 101 9.25 8.82 -6.60
C THR A 101 9.56 7.77 -7.68
N PRO A 102 8.99 7.90 -8.89
CA PRO A 102 9.01 6.84 -9.89
C PRO A 102 10.42 6.39 -10.30
N ASN A 103 11.34 7.34 -10.45
CA ASN A 103 12.70 7.06 -10.89
C ASN A 103 13.50 6.21 -9.88
N LYS A 104 13.17 6.30 -8.59
CA LYS A 104 13.80 5.49 -7.55
C LYS A 104 13.17 4.10 -7.43
N ALA A 105 11.92 3.93 -7.86
CA ALA A 105 11.22 2.67 -7.74
C ALA A 105 11.78 1.53 -8.60
N THR A 106 12.59 1.84 -9.61
CA THR A 106 13.31 0.84 -10.42
C THR A 106 14.49 0.19 -9.69
N ASP A 107 15.01 0.89 -8.68
CA ASP A 107 16.07 0.43 -7.78
C ASP A 107 15.76 0.94 -6.35
N PRO A 108 14.78 0.32 -5.66
CA PRO A 108 14.28 0.81 -4.38
C PRO A 108 15.15 0.42 -3.18
N GLY A 109 16.24 -0.32 -3.40
CA GLY A 109 17.07 -0.91 -2.36
C GLY A 109 16.46 -2.18 -1.77
N LEU A 110 15.32 -2.08 -1.10
CA LEU A 110 14.65 -3.21 -0.46
C LEU A 110 13.23 -3.39 -1.01
N VAL A 111 12.87 -4.65 -1.25
CA VAL A 111 11.52 -5.04 -1.69
C VAL A 111 10.94 -6.05 -0.69
N PHE A 112 9.73 -5.76 -0.23
CA PHE A 112 8.91 -6.64 0.59
C PHE A 112 7.87 -7.28 -0.32
N ASP A 113 8.06 -8.54 -0.65
CA ASP A 113 7.11 -9.30 -1.46
C ASP A 113 6.24 -10.17 -0.57
N SER A 114 4.94 -10.17 -0.80
CA SER A 114 3.97 -10.99 -0.09
C SER A 114 3.04 -11.70 -1.06
N GLY A 115 3.04 -13.03 -0.95
CA GLY A 115 2.21 -13.89 -1.78
C GLY A 115 0.80 -14.10 -1.21
N TRP A 116 -0.01 -14.80 -1.99
CA TRP A 116 -1.39 -15.13 -1.62
C TRP A 116 -1.53 -15.80 -0.26
N ASN A 117 -0.66 -16.79 0.05
CA ASN A 117 -0.73 -17.52 1.31
C ASN A 117 -0.38 -16.65 2.52
N GLN A 118 0.51 -15.66 2.38
CA GLN A 118 0.82 -14.71 3.44
C GLN A 118 -0.38 -13.80 3.74
N TRP A 119 -1.12 -13.37 2.71
CA TRP A 119 -2.35 -12.60 2.89
C TRP A 119 -3.49 -13.44 3.46
N LEU A 120 -3.60 -14.72 3.09
CA LEU A 120 -4.54 -15.64 3.75
C LEU A 120 -4.18 -15.84 5.23
N ALA A 121 -2.91 -16.01 5.56
CA ALA A 121 -2.44 -16.15 6.95
C ALA A 121 -2.73 -14.87 7.75
N PHE A 122 -2.50 -13.68 7.18
CA PHE A 122 -2.93 -12.41 7.76
C PHE A 122 -4.44 -12.38 8.05
N LEU A 123 -5.28 -12.83 7.11
CA LEU A 123 -6.73 -12.91 7.32
C LEU A 123 -7.12 -13.92 8.39
N CYS A 124 -6.36 -15.00 8.57
CA CYS A 124 -6.59 -15.96 9.65
C CYS A 124 -6.42 -15.33 11.04
N GLY A 125 -5.43 -14.44 11.19
CA GLY A 125 -5.18 -13.76 12.46
C GLY A 125 -6.04 -12.52 12.69
N SER A 126 -6.60 -11.95 11.64
CA SER A 126 -7.31 -10.67 11.73
C SER A 126 -8.83 -10.76 11.56
N THR A 127 -9.34 -11.84 10.99
CA THR A 127 -10.77 -11.99 10.68
C THR A 127 -11.20 -13.44 10.82
N SER A 128 -12.51 -13.69 10.69
CA SER A 128 -13.09 -15.04 10.57
C SER A 128 -13.43 -15.41 9.11
N ALA A 129 -12.88 -14.67 8.13
CA ALA A 129 -13.21 -14.88 6.72
C ALA A 129 -12.56 -16.14 6.11
N VAL A 130 -11.49 -16.64 6.73
CA VAL A 130 -10.79 -17.86 6.31
C VAL A 130 -11.18 -19.00 7.24
N GLY A 131 -11.55 -20.15 6.68
CA GLY A 131 -11.98 -21.31 7.46
C GLY A 131 -10.86 -21.91 8.32
N PRO A 132 -11.18 -22.49 9.49
CA PRO A 132 -10.18 -23.01 10.44
C PRO A 132 -9.23 -24.06 9.86
N SER A 133 -9.71 -24.93 8.97
CA SER A 133 -8.88 -25.95 8.32
C SER A 133 -7.81 -25.35 7.41
N THR A 134 -8.15 -24.27 6.69
CA THR A 134 -7.20 -23.53 5.85
C THR A 134 -6.16 -22.83 6.72
N CYS A 135 -6.59 -22.22 7.82
CA CYS A 135 -5.68 -21.55 8.76
C CYS A 135 -4.73 -22.53 9.43
N ALA A 136 -5.21 -23.70 9.85
CA ALA A 136 -4.37 -24.74 10.41
C ALA A 136 -3.33 -25.25 9.39
N LYS A 137 -3.73 -25.41 8.12
CA LYS A 137 -2.81 -25.79 7.05
C LYS A 137 -1.74 -24.74 6.82
N LEU A 138 -2.11 -23.46 6.71
CA LEU A 138 -1.15 -22.36 6.52
C LEU A 138 -0.13 -22.30 7.66
N ALA A 139 -0.58 -22.45 8.91
CA ALA A 139 0.31 -22.49 10.05
C ALA A 139 1.27 -23.72 10.01
N ALA A 140 0.77 -24.88 9.60
CA ALA A 140 1.59 -26.08 9.41
C ALA A 140 2.61 -25.94 8.27
N ASP A 141 2.26 -25.18 7.22
CA ASP A 141 3.15 -24.84 6.10
C ASP A 141 4.16 -23.72 6.48
N GLY A 142 4.15 -23.22 7.73
CA GLY A 142 5.10 -22.24 8.25
C GLY A 142 4.73 -20.77 8.04
N PHE A 143 3.50 -20.47 7.60
CA PHE A 143 3.03 -19.09 7.47
C PHE A 143 2.63 -18.53 8.84
N LEU A 144 3.16 -17.34 9.17
CA LEU A 144 2.82 -16.64 10.41
C LEU A 144 1.42 -16.04 10.29
N THR A 145 0.58 -16.29 11.28
CA THR A 145 -0.81 -15.83 11.31
C THR A 145 -1.02 -14.59 12.18
N ASP A 146 0.02 -14.12 12.87
CA ASP A 146 -0.05 -12.82 13.54
C ASP A 146 -0.13 -11.71 12.47
N PRO A 147 -1.15 -10.84 12.51
CA PRO A 147 -1.30 -9.78 11.52
C PRO A 147 -0.11 -8.82 11.43
N SER A 148 0.63 -8.64 12.52
CA SER A 148 1.84 -7.82 12.54
C SER A 148 3.00 -8.41 11.72
N ASP A 149 2.93 -9.69 11.34
CA ASP A 149 3.93 -10.39 10.54
C ASP A 149 3.66 -10.37 9.02
N VAL A 150 2.59 -9.70 8.57
CA VAL A 150 2.36 -9.57 7.13
C VAL A 150 3.54 -8.90 6.45
N ASN A 151 4.08 -9.51 5.40
CA ASN A 151 5.28 -9.01 4.73
C ASN A 151 4.98 -7.77 3.86
N SER A 152 4.84 -6.64 4.51
CA SER A 152 4.59 -5.32 3.93
C SER A 152 5.71 -4.36 4.30
N ALA A 153 5.96 -3.36 3.45
CA ALA A 153 6.93 -2.30 3.72
C ALA A 153 6.53 -1.37 4.87
N SER A 154 5.25 -1.31 5.21
CA SER A 154 4.77 -0.61 6.40
C SER A 154 4.60 -1.58 7.57
N ILE A 155 4.83 -1.06 8.79
CA ILE A 155 4.58 -1.77 10.05
C ILE A 155 3.53 -0.97 10.80
N ASP A 156 2.42 -1.64 11.14
CA ASP A 156 1.34 -1.06 11.93
C ASP A 156 0.97 -2.04 13.05
N ILE A 157 0.82 -1.51 14.26
CA ILE A 157 0.37 -2.24 15.44
C ILE A 157 -0.74 -1.39 16.05
N GLY A 158 -1.98 -1.77 15.76
CA GLY A 158 -3.17 -0.98 16.12
C GLY A 158 -3.37 -0.76 17.62
N SER A 159 -2.90 -1.68 18.46
CA SER A 159 -2.93 -1.56 19.92
C SER A 159 -1.75 -2.27 20.54
N LEU A 160 -0.80 -1.51 21.05
CA LEU A 160 0.41 -2.05 21.68
C LEU A 160 0.27 -1.98 23.21
N ALA A 161 0.00 -3.13 23.84
CA ALA A 161 -0.10 -3.23 25.30
C ALA A 161 1.26 -3.48 26.00
N SER A 162 2.24 -4.01 25.25
CA SER A 162 3.58 -4.31 25.71
C SER A 162 4.54 -4.32 24.52
N THR A 163 5.51 -5.21 24.48
CA THR A 163 6.43 -5.39 23.35
C THR A 163 5.79 -6.32 22.32
N GLN A 164 5.86 -5.95 21.05
CA GLN A 164 5.48 -6.78 19.91
C GLN A 164 6.69 -6.96 18.99
N THR A 165 6.91 -8.20 18.54
CA THR A 165 7.94 -8.52 17.54
C THR A 165 7.25 -8.86 16.23
N GLY A 166 7.65 -8.22 15.15
CA GLY A 166 7.18 -8.54 13.80
C GLY A 166 8.35 -8.93 12.91
N SER A 167 8.16 -9.96 12.08
CA SER A 167 9.17 -10.47 11.15
C SER A 167 8.91 -9.99 9.73
N ARG A 168 9.97 -9.67 8.98
CA ARG A 168 9.91 -9.27 7.58
C ARG A 168 10.97 -10.00 6.77
N THR A 169 10.59 -10.39 5.55
CA THR A 169 11.52 -10.92 4.55
C THR A 169 11.70 -9.87 3.48
N VAL A 170 12.95 -9.52 3.21
CA VAL A 170 13.30 -8.52 2.19
C VAL A 170 14.17 -9.13 1.11
N THR A 171 14.04 -8.61 -0.11
CA THR A 171 14.94 -8.88 -1.23
C THR A 171 15.56 -7.57 -1.70
N HIS A 172 16.78 -7.68 -2.22
CA HIS A 172 17.53 -6.57 -2.81
C HIS A 172 17.63 -6.76 -4.31
#